data_b00d9b161e850f3bcc18ec89002843fd
#
_entry.id   b00d9b161e850f3bcc18ec89002843fd
#
_cell.length_a   1.000
_cell.length_b   1.000
_cell.length_c   1.000
_cell.angle_alpha   90.00
_cell.angle_beta   90.00
_cell.angle_gamma   90.00
#
_symmetry.space_group_name_H-M   'P 1'
#
loop_
_entity.id
_entity.type
_entity.pdbx_description
1 polymer ?
#
loop_
_entity_poly.entity_id
_entity_poly.type
_entity_poly.pdbx_seq_one_letter_code
_entity_poly.pdbx_strand_id
1 'polypeptide(L)'
;TGSRDGSMGLWEVTEDVLSKSDARHNLSQVPVYAHITHRALKDIPKENTNPDNCKVRALAFNNKNKELGAVSLDGYFHLWKAEHTLSKLLSTKLPYCRENVCLAYGQEWSVYAVGSQAHVSFLDPRQPSHNVKSICSKERGSGIRSLSFYEHIITVGTGQGSLLFYDIRAQRFLDEKPPCACYGQKQKLGGSEILKLTTGKGWLNHDETWRNYFSDINFFPNAVYTHCYDSSGTKLFVAGGPLPSGLHGNYAGLWS
;
A
#
# COMPACT_ATOMS: atom_id res chain seq x y z
N THR A 1 -0.85 14.18 6.50
CA THR A 1 -1.36 13.18 7.46
C THR A 1 -2.83 12.90 7.21
N GLY A 2 -3.28 11.68 7.53
CA GLY A 2 -4.69 11.29 7.50
C GLY A 2 -5.10 10.66 8.83
N SER A 3 -6.34 10.87 9.25
CA SER A 3 -6.84 10.48 10.56
C SER A 3 -8.05 9.53 10.47
N ARG A 4 -8.31 8.85 11.59
CA ARG A 4 -9.49 7.97 11.74
C ARG A 4 -10.80 8.74 11.85
N ASP A 5 -10.77 10.03 12.16
CA ASP A 5 -11.94 10.91 12.19
C ASP A 5 -12.34 11.45 10.81
N GLY A 6 -11.58 11.11 9.76
CA GLY A 6 -11.80 11.56 8.39
C GLY A 6 -11.07 12.85 8.06
N SER A 7 -10.28 13.40 8.96
CA SER A 7 -9.51 14.60 8.69
C SER A 7 -8.19 14.31 7.96
N MET A 8 -7.75 15.27 7.15
CA MET A 8 -6.46 15.28 6.47
C MET A 8 -5.71 16.56 6.77
N GLY A 9 -4.46 16.47 7.15
CA GLY A 9 -3.58 17.61 7.42
C GLY A 9 -2.49 17.76 6.37
N LEU A 10 -2.30 18.97 5.86
CA LEU A 10 -1.17 19.39 5.06
C LEU A 10 -0.19 20.16 5.96
N TRP A 11 1.07 19.75 5.95
CA TRP A 11 2.11 20.30 6.79
C TRP A 11 3.28 20.75 5.92
N GLU A 12 3.89 21.83 6.25
CA GLU A 12 5.15 22.26 5.66
C GLU A 12 6.31 21.87 6.57
N VAL A 13 7.28 21.18 5.99
CA VAL A 13 8.54 20.85 6.64
C VAL A 13 9.62 21.71 5.99
N THR A 14 10.20 22.67 6.75
CA THR A 14 11.25 23.54 6.23
C THR A 14 12.61 22.83 6.27
N GLU A 15 13.41 22.99 5.21
CA GLU A 15 14.72 22.35 5.05
C GLU A 15 15.75 22.77 6.10
N ASP A 16 15.56 23.91 6.76
CA ASP A 16 16.44 24.39 7.83
C ASP A 16 16.57 23.42 9.01
N VAL A 17 15.62 22.53 9.18
CA VAL A 17 15.66 21.47 10.21
C VAL A 17 16.60 20.34 9.80
N LEU A 18 16.76 20.10 8.49
CA LEU A 18 17.61 19.03 7.96
C LEU A 18 19.07 19.46 7.79
N SER A 19 19.34 20.76 7.56
CA SER A 19 20.67 21.31 7.31
C SER A 19 21.45 21.63 8.57
N LYS A 20 20.83 21.80 9.72
CA LYS A 20 21.46 22.12 11.01
C LYS A 20 21.83 20.92 11.88
N SER A 21 21.51 19.70 11.44
CA SER A 21 22.10 18.52 12.06
C SER A 21 23.54 18.39 11.59
N ASP A 22 24.46 19.16 12.19
CA ASP A 22 25.86 18.82 12.16
C ASP A 22 25.99 17.37 12.60
N ALA A 23 26.25 16.52 11.62
CA ALA A 23 26.36 15.08 11.79
C ALA A 23 27.62 14.67 12.52
N ARG A 24 27.92 15.33 13.65
CA ARG A 24 29.02 14.97 14.54
C ARG A 24 28.49 14.49 15.88
N HIS A 25 28.28 13.16 15.94
CA HIS A 25 28.43 12.40 17.18
C HIS A 25 27.44 12.63 18.32
N ASN A 26 26.11 12.46 18.06
CA ASN A 26 25.26 11.94 19.13
C ASN A 26 24.00 11.28 18.55
N LEU A 27 24.01 9.97 18.48
CA LEU A 27 22.87 9.10 18.17
C LEU A 27 21.68 9.21 19.16
N SER A 28 21.81 10.08 20.17
CA SER A 28 20.80 10.26 21.23
C SER A 28 19.87 11.46 21.04
N GLN A 29 20.08 12.30 20.03
CA GLN A 29 19.17 13.40 19.75
C GLN A 29 18.27 13.04 18.55
N VAL A 30 17.07 12.60 18.87
CA VAL A 30 15.96 12.58 17.90
C VAL A 30 15.79 14.00 17.38
N PRO A 31 15.79 14.25 16.05
CA PRO A 31 15.59 15.59 15.51
C PRO A 31 14.31 16.18 16.09
N VAL A 32 14.42 17.28 16.81
CA VAL A 32 13.23 17.99 17.30
C VAL A 32 12.64 18.71 16.09
N TYR A 33 11.56 18.19 15.55
CA TYR A 33 10.80 18.82 14.45
C TYR A 33 10.04 20.07 14.98
N ALA A 34 10.76 21.03 15.52
CA ALA A 34 10.17 22.24 16.11
C ALA A 34 9.58 23.22 15.06
N HIS A 35 9.77 22.95 13.77
CA HIS A 35 9.38 23.86 12.69
C HIS A 35 8.42 23.25 11.67
N ILE A 36 7.62 22.27 12.10
CA ILE A 36 6.51 21.78 11.28
C ILE A 36 5.35 22.73 11.45
N THR A 37 5.01 23.47 10.39
CA THR A 37 3.86 24.37 10.39
C THR A 37 2.65 23.73 9.74
N HIS A 38 1.52 23.80 10.41
CA HIS A 38 0.24 23.39 9.86
C HIS A 38 -0.19 24.38 8.76
N ARG A 39 -0.43 23.88 7.55
CA ARG A 39 -0.87 24.69 6.40
C ARG A 39 -2.36 24.60 6.17
N ALA A 40 -2.93 23.41 6.22
CA ALA A 40 -4.35 23.19 6.01
C ALA A 40 -4.86 21.94 6.71
N LEU A 41 -6.08 22.01 7.18
CA LEU A 41 -6.85 20.87 7.69
C LEU A 41 -8.16 20.79 6.91
N LYS A 42 -8.50 19.62 6.40
CA LYS A 42 -9.75 19.36 5.68
C LYS A 42 -10.29 18.00 6.01
N ASP A 43 -11.60 17.91 6.12
CA ASP A 43 -12.29 16.63 6.22
C ASP A 43 -12.55 16.06 4.83
N ILE A 44 -12.44 14.73 4.71
CA ILE A 44 -12.89 14.05 3.50
C ILE A 44 -14.42 14.21 3.38
N PRO A 45 -14.96 14.27 2.16
CA PRO A 45 -16.40 14.33 1.97
C PRO A 45 -17.09 13.12 2.59
N LYS A 46 -18.15 13.37 3.34
CA LYS A 46 -19.00 12.32 3.92
C LYS A 46 -20.04 11.93 2.87
N GLU A 47 -19.68 11.05 1.97
CA GLU A 47 -20.57 10.58 0.89
C GLU A 47 -21.59 9.55 1.37
N ASN A 48 -21.34 8.94 2.54
CA ASN A 48 -22.22 7.97 3.18
C ASN A 48 -22.84 8.51 4.48
N THR A 49 -24.02 8.02 4.81
CA THR A 49 -24.76 8.37 6.02
C THR A 49 -24.11 7.85 7.32
N ASN A 50 -23.18 6.90 7.23
CA ASN A 50 -22.48 6.37 8.40
C ASN A 50 -21.13 7.07 8.59
N PRO A 51 -20.99 7.96 9.59
CA PRO A 51 -19.75 8.69 9.84
C PRO A 51 -18.56 7.80 10.24
N ASP A 52 -18.81 6.62 10.77
CA ASP A 52 -17.74 5.67 11.17
C ASP A 52 -16.95 5.11 9.99
N ASN A 53 -17.50 5.19 8.79
CA ASN A 53 -16.86 4.71 7.57
C ASN A 53 -16.00 5.76 6.87
N CYS A 54 -16.02 7.01 7.32
CA CYS A 54 -15.24 8.11 6.71
C CYS A 54 -13.78 8.16 7.21
N LYS A 55 -13.21 7.04 7.66
CA LYS A 55 -11.82 6.97 8.13
C LYS A 55 -10.87 7.02 6.94
N VAL A 56 -9.90 7.93 6.99
CA VAL A 56 -8.79 7.95 6.01
C VAL A 56 -7.91 6.73 6.26
N ARG A 57 -7.72 5.92 5.23
CA ARG A 57 -6.97 4.65 5.33
C ARG A 57 -5.59 4.71 4.72
N ALA A 58 -5.43 5.42 3.62
CA ALA A 58 -4.15 5.61 2.97
C ALA A 58 -4.11 6.92 2.20
N LEU A 59 -2.91 7.44 2.03
CA LEU A 59 -2.60 8.66 1.30
C LEU A 59 -1.47 8.38 0.32
N ALA A 60 -1.52 8.98 -0.86
CA ALA A 60 -0.43 8.99 -1.81
C ALA A 60 -0.31 10.35 -2.48
N PHE A 61 0.90 10.87 -2.57
CA PHE A 61 1.17 12.20 -3.09
C PHE A 61 1.77 12.14 -4.51
N ASN A 62 1.21 12.91 -5.41
CA ASN A 62 1.77 13.18 -6.73
C ASN A 62 2.58 14.48 -6.66
N ASN A 63 3.89 14.35 -6.56
CA ASN A 63 4.81 15.49 -6.41
C ASN A 63 4.80 16.41 -7.65
N LYS A 64 4.63 15.84 -8.85
CA LYS A 64 4.67 16.60 -10.10
C LYS A 64 3.50 17.58 -10.20
N ASN A 65 2.31 17.11 -9.89
CA ASN A 65 1.10 17.92 -10.01
C ASN A 65 0.66 18.55 -8.69
N LYS A 66 1.37 18.29 -7.58
CA LYS A 66 0.95 18.69 -6.24
C LYS A 66 -0.47 18.23 -5.92
N GLU A 67 -0.71 16.94 -6.12
CA GLU A 67 -2.00 16.32 -5.88
C GLU A 67 -1.88 15.26 -4.78
N LEU A 68 -2.85 15.24 -3.88
CA LEU A 68 -2.96 14.28 -2.81
C LEU A 68 -4.14 13.35 -3.08
N GLY A 69 -3.86 12.07 -3.29
CA GLY A 69 -4.86 11.01 -3.30
C GLY A 69 -5.11 10.52 -1.87
N ALA A 70 -6.37 10.30 -1.54
CA ALA A 70 -6.80 9.70 -0.28
C ALA A 70 -7.84 8.62 -0.53
N VAL A 71 -7.78 7.52 0.22
CA VAL A 71 -8.84 6.50 0.24
C VAL A 71 -9.47 6.43 1.61
N SER A 72 -10.78 6.29 1.62
CA SER A 72 -11.59 6.16 2.82
C SER A 72 -12.20 4.77 2.96
N LEU A 73 -12.55 4.40 4.18
CA LEU A 73 -13.09 3.07 4.49
C LEU A 73 -14.44 2.82 3.82
N ASP A 74 -15.19 3.89 3.49
CA ASP A 74 -16.49 3.82 2.79
C ASP A 74 -16.37 3.48 1.29
N GLY A 75 -15.14 3.28 0.80
CA GLY A 75 -14.87 2.84 -0.56
C GLY A 75 -14.71 3.95 -1.58
N TYR A 76 -14.47 5.18 -1.13
CA TYR A 76 -14.21 6.30 -2.02
C TYR A 76 -12.72 6.59 -2.17
N PHE A 77 -12.36 7.03 -3.36
CA PHE A 77 -11.11 7.71 -3.66
C PHE A 77 -11.37 9.19 -3.79
N HIS A 78 -10.60 10.00 -3.09
CA HIS A 78 -10.65 11.45 -3.11
C HIS A 78 -9.34 12.01 -3.63
N LEU A 79 -9.40 12.96 -4.55
CA LEU A 79 -8.25 13.68 -5.07
C LEU A 79 -8.32 15.15 -4.69
N TRP A 80 -7.21 15.66 -4.22
CA TRP A 80 -7.07 17.04 -3.77
C TRP A 80 -5.88 17.71 -4.43
N LYS A 81 -6.02 18.99 -4.77
CA LYS A 81 -4.89 19.87 -5.04
C LYS A 81 -4.27 20.27 -3.71
N ALA A 82 -2.97 20.05 -3.56
CA ALA A 82 -2.26 20.25 -2.30
C ALA A 82 -1.04 21.17 -2.54
N GLU A 83 -1.31 22.45 -2.72
CA GLU A 83 -0.28 23.50 -2.84
C GLU A 83 -0.12 24.22 -1.50
N HIS A 84 -0.81 25.35 -1.33
CA HIS A 84 -0.85 26.07 -0.06
C HIS A 84 -2.06 25.67 0.79
N THR A 85 -3.09 25.15 0.15
CA THR A 85 -4.34 24.67 0.77
C THR A 85 -4.72 23.33 0.15
N LEU A 86 -5.70 22.66 0.77
CA LEU A 86 -6.30 21.45 0.21
C LEU A 86 -7.61 21.82 -0.50
N SER A 87 -7.63 21.73 -1.83
CA SER A 87 -8.82 21.96 -2.66
C SER A 87 -9.26 20.65 -3.30
N LYS A 88 -10.51 20.25 -3.06
CA LYS A 88 -11.06 19.01 -3.62
C LYS A 88 -11.15 19.10 -5.14
N LEU A 89 -10.59 18.13 -5.84
CA LEU A 89 -10.69 17.97 -7.28
C LEU A 89 -11.74 16.92 -7.66
N LEU A 90 -11.73 15.78 -6.97
CA LEU A 90 -12.55 14.63 -7.34
C LEU A 90 -12.91 13.80 -6.10
N SER A 91 -14.11 13.18 -6.15
CA SER A 91 -14.48 12.06 -5.26
C SER A 91 -15.17 11.01 -6.12
N THR A 92 -14.65 9.79 -6.10
CA THR A 92 -15.17 8.70 -6.93
C THR A 92 -15.30 7.43 -6.09
N LYS A 93 -16.47 6.78 -6.17
CA LYS A 93 -16.68 5.47 -5.55
C LYS A 93 -15.98 4.41 -6.37
N LEU A 94 -15.22 3.56 -5.70
CA LEU A 94 -14.51 2.47 -6.35
C LEU A 94 -15.44 1.28 -6.61
N PRO A 95 -15.29 0.57 -7.74
CA PRO A 95 -16.11 -0.60 -8.05
C PRO A 95 -15.89 -1.73 -7.03
N TYR A 96 -14.67 -1.89 -6.52
CA TYR A 96 -14.32 -2.83 -5.45
C TYR A 96 -13.99 -2.05 -4.19
N CYS A 97 -15.03 -1.76 -3.41
CA CYS A 97 -14.96 -0.79 -2.31
C CYS A 97 -14.82 -1.41 -0.91
N ARG A 98 -14.64 -2.73 -0.81
CA ARG A 98 -14.44 -3.38 0.48
C ARG A 98 -12.97 -3.38 0.87
N GLU A 99 -12.70 -2.92 2.10
CA GLU A 99 -11.35 -2.93 2.69
C GLU A 99 -10.29 -2.19 1.84
N ASN A 100 -10.61 -0.98 1.39
CA ASN A 100 -9.63 -0.10 0.75
C ASN A 100 -8.65 0.40 1.81
N VAL A 101 -7.48 -0.21 1.91
CA VAL A 101 -6.54 0.05 3.01
C VAL A 101 -5.16 0.52 2.55
N CYS A 102 -4.85 0.44 1.28
CA CYS A 102 -3.59 0.90 0.74
C CYS A 102 -3.77 1.63 -0.59
N LEU A 103 -2.87 2.57 -0.82
CA LEU A 103 -2.87 3.46 -1.98
C LEU A 103 -1.42 3.74 -2.37
N ALA A 104 -1.12 3.67 -3.65
CA ALA A 104 0.15 4.07 -4.21
C ALA A 104 -0.05 4.93 -5.46
N TYR A 105 0.91 5.81 -5.75
CA TYR A 105 0.94 6.60 -6.97
C TYR A 105 2.12 6.19 -7.85
N GLY A 106 1.84 5.82 -9.10
CA GLY A 106 2.83 5.49 -10.11
C GLY A 106 3.17 6.72 -10.95
N GLN A 107 4.32 7.32 -10.70
CA GLN A 107 4.70 8.60 -11.31
C GLN A 107 4.90 8.48 -12.82
N GLU A 108 5.51 7.41 -13.30
CA GLU A 108 5.74 7.17 -14.73
C GLU A 108 4.42 6.98 -15.50
N TRP A 109 3.47 6.33 -14.87
CA TRP A 109 2.17 6.01 -15.45
C TRP A 109 1.12 7.07 -15.18
N SER A 110 1.40 7.98 -14.24
CA SER A 110 0.45 9.00 -13.76
C SER A 110 -0.87 8.41 -13.28
N VAL A 111 -0.82 7.26 -12.60
CA VAL A 111 -2.00 6.55 -12.08
C VAL A 111 -1.89 6.30 -10.59
N TYR A 112 -3.05 6.30 -9.93
CA TYR A 112 -3.18 5.80 -8.56
C TYR A 112 -3.58 4.33 -8.60
N ALA A 113 -3.06 3.54 -7.67
CA ALA A 113 -3.44 2.15 -7.46
C ALA A 113 -4.01 1.99 -6.05
N VAL A 114 -5.22 1.47 -5.94
CA VAL A 114 -5.93 1.24 -4.67
C VAL A 114 -6.08 -0.26 -4.46
N GLY A 115 -5.58 -0.76 -3.33
CA GLY A 115 -5.77 -2.15 -2.92
C GLY A 115 -7.03 -2.32 -2.09
N SER A 116 -7.83 -3.33 -2.45
CA SER A 116 -9.05 -3.74 -1.76
C SER A 116 -8.96 -5.19 -1.27
N GLN A 117 -10.09 -5.80 -0.91
CA GLN A 117 -10.13 -7.18 -0.43
C GLN A 117 -9.53 -8.20 -1.42
N ALA A 118 -9.71 -8.00 -2.72
CA ALA A 118 -9.21 -8.94 -3.74
C ALA A 118 -8.70 -8.27 -5.01
N HIS A 119 -8.83 -6.95 -5.14
CA HIS A 119 -8.55 -6.25 -6.38
C HIS A 119 -7.61 -5.06 -6.15
N VAL A 120 -6.78 -4.79 -7.15
CA VAL A 120 -6.11 -3.51 -7.32
C VAL A 120 -6.87 -2.72 -8.37
N SER A 121 -7.37 -1.55 -8.00
CA SER A 121 -8.07 -0.62 -8.89
C SER A 121 -7.14 0.50 -9.31
N PHE A 122 -7.06 0.78 -10.61
CA PHE A 122 -6.22 1.84 -11.18
C PHE A 122 -7.08 3.02 -11.58
N LEU A 123 -6.68 4.20 -11.12
CA LEU A 123 -7.34 5.46 -11.43
C LEU A 123 -6.36 6.40 -12.13
N ASP A 124 -6.72 6.82 -13.34
CA ASP A 124 -6.03 7.92 -14.02
C ASP A 124 -6.75 9.24 -13.67
N PRO A 125 -6.12 10.16 -12.94
CA PRO A 125 -6.76 11.42 -12.55
C PRO A 125 -7.14 12.32 -13.72
N ARG A 126 -6.59 12.06 -14.91
CA ARG A 126 -6.92 12.79 -16.16
C ARG A 126 -8.20 12.28 -16.80
N GLN A 127 -8.64 11.07 -16.45
CA GLN A 127 -9.88 10.45 -16.94
C GLN A 127 -10.78 10.01 -15.78
N PRO A 128 -11.37 10.96 -15.06
CA PRO A 128 -11.93 10.72 -13.74
C PRO A 128 -13.18 9.86 -13.70
N SER A 129 -13.90 9.65 -14.78
CA SER A 129 -15.28 9.21 -14.61
C SER A 129 -15.62 7.77 -14.97
N HIS A 130 -14.91 7.08 -15.86
CA HIS A 130 -15.53 5.86 -16.41
C HIS A 130 -14.64 4.62 -16.63
N ASN A 131 -13.35 4.68 -16.46
CA ASN A 131 -12.49 3.52 -16.72
C ASN A 131 -11.55 3.17 -15.56
N VAL A 132 -12.14 2.85 -14.41
CA VAL A 132 -11.36 2.23 -13.33
C VAL A 132 -11.04 0.80 -13.77
N LYS A 133 -9.84 0.61 -14.31
CA LYS A 133 -9.33 -0.71 -14.61
C LYS A 133 -8.97 -1.40 -13.31
N SER A 134 -9.35 -2.64 -13.16
CA SER A 134 -9.00 -3.42 -11.97
C SER A 134 -8.46 -4.79 -12.33
N ILE A 135 -7.56 -5.28 -11.49
CA ILE A 135 -7.00 -6.63 -11.58
C ILE A 135 -7.33 -7.40 -10.30
N CYS A 136 -7.58 -8.70 -10.44
CA CYS A 136 -7.75 -9.59 -9.30
C CYS A 136 -6.39 -10.07 -8.80
N SER A 137 -6.17 -10.05 -7.50
CA SER A 137 -4.90 -10.46 -6.86
C SER A 137 -4.60 -11.96 -6.95
N LYS A 138 -5.52 -12.78 -7.46
CA LYS A 138 -5.39 -14.24 -7.48
C LYS A 138 -5.38 -14.91 -6.09
N GLU A 139 -5.18 -14.18 -5.02
CA GLU A 139 -5.32 -14.67 -3.64
C GLU A 139 -6.68 -14.31 -3.06
N ARG A 140 -7.32 -15.29 -2.43
CA ARG A 140 -8.66 -15.11 -1.84
C ARG A 140 -8.56 -14.87 -0.34
N GLY A 141 -9.41 -13.99 0.16
CA GLY A 141 -9.81 -13.96 1.58
C GLY A 141 -8.98 -13.09 2.52
N SER A 142 -7.83 -12.55 2.12
CA SER A 142 -6.95 -11.86 3.07
C SER A 142 -6.75 -10.37 2.81
N GLY A 143 -7.22 -9.88 1.69
CA GLY A 143 -7.07 -8.49 1.27
C GLY A 143 -5.66 -8.09 0.86
N ILE A 144 -5.60 -7.02 0.07
CA ILE A 144 -4.35 -6.36 -0.30
C ILE A 144 -4.02 -5.36 0.79
N ARG A 145 -2.80 -5.43 1.34
CA ARG A 145 -2.38 -4.65 2.51
C ARG A 145 -1.36 -3.58 2.19
N SER A 146 -0.58 -3.78 1.14
CA SER A 146 0.39 -2.79 0.67
C SER A 146 0.57 -2.81 -0.84
N LEU A 147 0.92 -1.67 -1.41
CA LEU A 147 1.18 -1.47 -2.83
C LEU A 147 2.41 -0.58 -3.00
N SER A 148 3.24 -0.88 -3.98
CA SER A 148 4.27 0.03 -4.46
C SER A 148 4.48 -0.11 -5.96
N PHE A 149 4.97 0.95 -6.58
CA PHE A 149 5.43 0.94 -7.97
C PHE A 149 6.95 0.93 -8.00
N TYR A 150 7.49 0.09 -8.84
CA TYR A 150 8.86 0.16 -9.26
C TYR A 150 8.90 0.04 -10.78
N GLU A 151 9.26 1.12 -11.48
CA GLU A 151 9.16 1.22 -12.93
C GLU A 151 7.77 0.80 -13.44
N HIS A 152 7.71 -0.30 -14.21
CA HIS A 152 6.47 -0.85 -14.77
C HIS A 152 5.86 -1.99 -13.95
N ILE A 153 6.45 -2.30 -12.81
CA ILE A 153 5.98 -3.36 -11.92
C ILE A 153 5.21 -2.76 -10.75
N ILE A 154 4.05 -3.32 -10.46
CA ILE A 154 3.35 -3.11 -9.20
C ILE A 154 3.59 -4.32 -8.32
N THR A 155 4.14 -4.05 -7.15
CA THR A 155 4.29 -5.04 -6.09
C THR A 155 3.09 -4.98 -5.18
N VAL A 156 2.45 -6.12 -4.97
CA VAL A 156 1.21 -6.27 -4.21
C VAL A 156 1.48 -7.14 -2.99
N GLY A 157 1.42 -6.54 -1.81
CA GLY A 157 1.52 -7.26 -0.54
C GLY A 157 0.15 -7.67 -0.01
N THR A 158 0.00 -8.94 0.35
CA THR A 158 -1.28 -9.53 0.74
C THR A 158 -1.36 -9.85 2.23
N GLY A 159 -2.57 -10.04 2.74
CA GLY A 159 -2.81 -10.46 4.12
C GLY A 159 -2.42 -11.92 4.39
N GLN A 160 -2.16 -12.73 3.35
CA GLN A 160 -1.61 -14.09 3.47
C GLN A 160 -0.09 -14.12 3.54
N GLY A 161 0.56 -12.97 3.59
CA GLY A 161 2.01 -12.90 3.64
C GLY A 161 2.69 -13.10 2.29
N SER A 162 2.00 -12.86 1.20
CA SER A 162 2.54 -13.00 -0.14
C SER A 162 2.84 -11.65 -0.76
N LEU A 163 3.89 -11.62 -1.57
CA LEU A 163 4.17 -10.56 -2.53
C LEU A 163 3.96 -11.09 -3.94
N LEU A 164 3.16 -10.38 -4.71
CA LEU A 164 2.87 -10.65 -6.10
C LEU A 164 3.35 -9.47 -6.95
N PHE A 165 3.78 -9.74 -8.16
CA PHE A 165 4.37 -8.76 -9.06
C PHE A 165 3.54 -8.70 -10.34
N TYR A 166 2.97 -7.54 -10.63
CA TYR A 166 2.15 -7.32 -11.83
C TYR A 166 2.84 -6.35 -12.78
N ASP A 167 3.06 -6.79 -14.01
CA ASP A 167 3.59 -5.94 -15.08
C ASP A 167 2.44 -5.18 -15.74
N ILE A 168 2.47 -3.85 -15.63
CA ILE A 168 1.44 -2.95 -16.18
C ILE A 168 1.49 -2.96 -17.72
N ARG A 169 2.66 -3.07 -18.33
CA ARG A 169 2.84 -3.08 -19.79
C ARG A 169 2.32 -4.37 -20.38
N ALA A 170 2.75 -5.51 -19.80
CA ALA A 170 2.32 -6.83 -20.23
C ALA A 170 0.90 -7.18 -19.76
N GLN A 171 0.33 -6.40 -18.82
CA GLN A 171 -1.00 -6.60 -18.23
C GLN A 171 -1.21 -7.99 -17.63
N ARG A 172 -0.17 -8.54 -17.00
CA ARG A 172 -0.19 -9.86 -16.35
C ARG A 172 0.71 -9.89 -15.13
N PHE A 173 0.45 -10.83 -14.26
CA PHE A 173 1.39 -11.16 -13.19
C PHE A 173 2.65 -11.81 -13.79
N LEU A 174 3.78 -11.58 -13.15
CA LEU A 174 5.03 -12.25 -13.51
C LEU A 174 4.91 -13.75 -13.21
N ASP A 175 5.49 -14.57 -14.09
CA ASP A 175 5.52 -16.02 -13.95
C ASP A 175 6.81 -16.47 -13.29
N GLU A 176 6.76 -17.52 -12.49
CA GLU A 176 7.92 -18.06 -11.80
C GLU A 176 8.96 -18.65 -12.76
N LYS A 177 8.50 -19.15 -13.90
CA LYS A 177 9.38 -19.63 -14.97
C LYS A 177 9.31 -18.68 -16.15
N PRO A 178 10.44 -18.09 -16.57
CA PRO A 178 10.48 -17.39 -17.85
C PRO A 178 10.10 -18.42 -18.93
N PRO A 179 9.40 -17.99 -20.00
CA PRO A 179 9.07 -18.88 -21.10
C PRO A 179 10.38 -19.44 -21.65
N CYS A 180 10.67 -20.68 -21.30
CA CYS A 180 11.85 -21.36 -21.82
C CYS A 180 11.63 -21.57 -23.31
N ALA A 181 12.38 -20.86 -24.12
CA ALA A 181 12.44 -21.07 -25.55
C ALA A 181 13.22 -22.36 -25.87
N CYS A 182 12.81 -23.46 -25.26
CA CYS A 182 13.33 -24.79 -25.60
C CYS A 182 12.45 -25.39 -26.68
N TYR A 183 12.91 -25.32 -27.88
CA TYR A 183 12.39 -26.06 -29.02
C TYR A 183 12.28 -27.57 -28.63
N GLY A 184 11.06 -28.10 -28.64
CA GLY A 184 10.83 -29.52 -28.84
C GLY A 184 10.22 -30.36 -27.74
N GLN A 185 9.82 -29.82 -26.57
CA GLN A 185 9.04 -30.61 -25.61
C GLN A 185 7.59 -30.13 -25.55
N LYS A 186 6.66 -31.09 -25.79
CA LYS A 186 5.21 -30.88 -25.57
C LYS A 186 5.00 -30.42 -24.13
N GLN A 187 4.72 -29.13 -23.94
CA GLN A 187 4.31 -28.62 -22.65
C GLN A 187 3.03 -29.34 -22.21
N LYS A 188 3.08 -30.02 -21.06
CA LYS A 188 1.87 -30.32 -20.31
C LYS A 188 1.18 -28.98 -20.05
N LEU A 189 -0.13 -28.91 -20.30
CA LEU A 189 -1.01 -27.79 -19.96
C LEU A 189 -1.13 -27.65 -18.42
N GLY A 190 -0.04 -27.34 -17.76
CA GLY A 190 -0.03 -26.88 -16.39
C GLY A 190 0.03 -25.37 -16.45
N GLY A 191 -0.98 -24.68 -15.90
CA GLY A 191 -0.98 -23.22 -15.86
C GLY A 191 0.33 -22.69 -15.30
N SER A 192 0.86 -21.61 -15.91
CA SER A 192 2.08 -20.97 -15.44
C SER A 192 1.85 -20.52 -13.98
N GLU A 193 2.71 -20.96 -13.08
CA GLU A 193 2.67 -20.51 -11.69
C GLU A 193 3.12 -19.06 -11.62
N ILE A 194 2.35 -18.25 -10.93
CA ILE A 194 2.65 -16.83 -10.73
C ILE A 194 3.85 -16.73 -9.79
N LEU A 195 4.80 -15.86 -10.11
CA LEU A 195 5.90 -15.53 -9.22
C LEU A 195 5.33 -14.98 -7.91
N LYS A 196 5.58 -15.72 -6.85
CA LYS A 196 5.08 -15.44 -5.52
C LYS A 196 6.20 -15.56 -4.51
N LEU A 197 6.49 -14.47 -3.82
CA LEU A 197 7.39 -14.51 -2.67
C LEU A 197 6.52 -14.55 -1.40
N THR A 198 6.94 -15.35 -0.40
CA THR A 198 6.18 -15.52 0.84
C THR A 198 7.00 -15.10 2.05
N THR A 199 6.34 -14.45 3.01
CA THR A 199 6.95 -14.12 4.30
C THR A 199 7.25 -15.41 5.08
N GLY A 200 8.38 -15.41 5.78
CA GLY A 200 8.75 -16.48 6.69
C GLY A 200 8.06 -16.40 8.04
N LYS A 201 8.58 -17.17 8.99
CA LYS A 201 8.14 -17.10 10.38
C LYS A 201 8.53 -15.75 10.99
N GLY A 202 7.56 -15.08 11.61
CA GLY A 202 7.77 -13.88 12.42
C GLY A 202 7.72 -14.19 13.90
N TRP A 203 7.90 -13.15 14.71
CA TRP A 203 7.61 -13.25 16.13
C TRP A 203 6.10 -13.11 16.37
N LEU A 204 5.56 -13.97 17.22
CA LEU A 204 4.16 -13.95 17.62
C LEU A 204 4.08 -13.98 19.17
N ASN A 205 3.30 -13.08 19.75
CA ASN A 205 3.03 -13.07 21.18
C ASN A 205 2.01 -14.16 21.52
N HIS A 206 2.37 -15.06 22.42
CA HIS A 206 1.49 -16.12 22.92
C HIS A 206 0.73 -15.67 24.17
N ASP A 207 -0.02 -14.58 24.04
CA ASP A 207 -0.91 -14.04 25.07
C ASP A 207 -2.20 -14.88 25.26
N GLU A 208 -3.11 -14.42 26.08
CA GLU A 208 -4.38 -15.09 26.30
C GLU A 208 -5.23 -15.24 25.05
N THR A 209 -5.23 -14.22 24.16
CA THR A 209 -5.96 -14.26 22.90
C THR A 209 -5.42 -15.38 22.01
N TRP A 210 -4.09 -15.49 21.92
CA TRP A 210 -3.48 -16.58 21.16
C TRP A 210 -3.83 -17.93 21.75
N ARG A 211 -3.71 -18.11 23.08
CA ARG A 211 -4.00 -19.39 23.75
C ARG A 211 -5.44 -19.83 23.60
N ASN A 212 -6.38 -18.89 23.69
CA ASN A 212 -7.80 -19.21 23.70
C ASN A 212 -8.39 -19.47 22.32
N TYR A 213 -7.83 -18.83 21.26
CA TYR A 213 -8.47 -18.84 19.94
C TYR A 213 -7.58 -19.36 18.81
N PHE A 214 -6.26 -19.46 19.01
CA PHE A 214 -5.33 -19.71 17.91
C PHE A 214 -4.24 -20.76 18.22
N SER A 215 -4.24 -21.35 19.41
CA SER A 215 -3.21 -22.29 19.86
C SER A 215 -3.04 -23.54 18.97
N ASP A 216 -4.12 -23.94 18.31
CA ASP A 216 -4.11 -25.13 17.44
C ASP A 216 -3.51 -24.85 16.04
N ILE A 217 -3.16 -23.60 15.76
CA ILE A 217 -2.63 -23.19 14.46
C ILE A 217 -1.09 -23.19 14.51
N ASN A 218 -0.49 -24.16 13.80
CA ASN A 218 0.97 -24.32 13.78
C ASN A 218 1.71 -23.21 13.04
N PHE A 219 1.06 -22.49 12.13
CA PHE A 219 1.66 -21.44 11.34
C PHE A 219 0.67 -20.31 11.08
N PHE A 220 1.06 -19.09 11.43
CA PHE A 220 0.34 -17.87 11.08
C PHE A 220 1.08 -17.14 9.95
N PRO A 221 0.42 -16.83 8.84
CA PRO A 221 1.03 -16.00 7.82
C PRO A 221 1.20 -14.57 8.35
N ASN A 222 2.35 -13.96 8.05
CA ASN A 222 2.59 -12.55 8.34
C ASN A 222 2.09 -11.71 7.19
N ALA A 223 0.95 -11.02 7.37
CA ALA A 223 0.43 -10.07 6.40
C ALA A 223 1.50 -9.02 6.05
N VAL A 224 1.63 -8.69 4.77
CA VAL A 224 2.58 -7.69 4.29
C VAL A 224 1.96 -6.31 4.41
N TYR A 225 2.18 -5.63 5.53
CA TYR A 225 1.62 -4.29 5.77
C TYR A 225 2.39 -3.18 5.09
N THR A 226 3.67 -3.40 4.84
CA THR A 226 4.51 -2.44 4.12
C THR A 226 5.66 -3.14 3.41
N HIS A 227 6.10 -2.56 2.32
CA HIS A 227 7.31 -2.95 1.62
C HIS A 227 7.88 -1.74 0.87
N CYS A 228 9.16 -1.74 0.64
CA CYS A 228 9.83 -0.74 -0.17
C CYS A 228 11.08 -1.30 -0.85
N TYR A 229 11.35 -0.78 -2.04
CA TYR A 229 12.60 -1.05 -2.73
C TYR A 229 13.69 -0.09 -2.25
N ASP A 230 14.93 -0.55 -2.29
CA ASP A 230 16.07 0.34 -2.21
C ASP A 230 16.19 1.20 -3.49
N SER A 231 17.04 2.20 -3.47
CA SER A 231 17.20 3.12 -4.61
C SER A 231 17.68 2.45 -5.90
N SER A 232 18.35 1.29 -5.81
CA SER A 232 18.80 0.52 -6.96
C SER A 232 17.76 -0.46 -7.49
N GLY A 233 16.67 -0.72 -6.74
CA GLY A 233 15.65 -1.72 -7.05
C GLY A 233 16.11 -3.17 -6.91
N THR A 234 17.31 -3.40 -6.38
CA THR A 234 17.87 -4.76 -6.22
C THR A 234 17.53 -5.39 -4.89
N LYS A 235 17.08 -4.60 -3.93
CA LYS A 235 16.69 -5.07 -2.60
C LYS A 235 15.27 -4.65 -2.29
N LEU A 236 14.53 -5.58 -1.69
CA LEU A 236 13.15 -5.36 -1.27
C LEU A 236 13.04 -5.60 0.24
N PHE A 237 12.75 -4.54 0.99
CA PHE A 237 12.41 -4.63 2.40
C PHE A 237 10.92 -4.89 2.55
N VAL A 238 10.56 -5.80 3.45
CA VAL A 238 9.19 -6.22 3.71
C VAL A 238 8.96 -6.27 5.21
N ALA A 239 7.85 -5.70 5.67
CA ALA A 239 7.48 -5.78 7.09
C ALA A 239 5.98 -5.99 7.27
N GLY A 240 5.63 -6.61 8.39
CA GLY A 240 4.25 -6.93 8.70
C GLY A 240 4.08 -7.66 10.01
N GLY A 241 3.06 -8.51 10.06
CA GLY A 241 2.70 -9.28 11.25
C GLY A 241 1.39 -10.03 11.08
N PRO A 242 0.82 -10.62 12.14
CA PRO A 242 -0.41 -11.38 12.07
C PRO A 242 -1.58 -10.49 11.61
N LEU A 243 -2.45 -11.04 10.76
CA LEU A 243 -3.63 -10.33 10.27
C LEU A 243 -4.80 -10.28 11.27
N PRO A 244 -5.10 -11.35 12.04
CA PRO A 244 -6.23 -11.35 12.95
C PRO A 244 -6.10 -10.26 14.03
N SER A 245 -7.19 -9.52 14.27
CA SER A 245 -7.23 -8.52 15.33
C SER A 245 -7.07 -9.19 16.72
N GLY A 246 -6.34 -8.54 17.60
CA GLY A 246 -6.04 -9.08 18.92
C GLY A 246 -4.77 -9.93 18.98
N LEU A 247 -4.22 -10.36 17.86
CA LEU A 247 -2.89 -10.97 17.84
C LEU A 247 -1.80 -9.90 17.71
N HIS A 248 -0.74 -10.06 18.49
CA HIS A 248 0.43 -9.20 18.48
C HIS A 248 1.65 -9.96 17.98
N GLY A 249 2.30 -9.43 16.97
CA GLY A 249 3.47 -10.04 16.38
C GLY A 249 4.10 -9.12 15.34
N ASN A 250 5.28 -9.50 14.88
CA ASN A 250 5.97 -8.77 13.83
C ASN A 250 6.78 -9.68 12.92
N TYR A 251 7.00 -9.20 11.73
CA TYR A 251 7.86 -9.76 10.72
C TYR A 251 8.64 -8.65 10.03
N ALA A 252 9.91 -8.86 9.77
CA ALA A 252 10.72 -8.04 8.89
C ALA A 252 11.67 -8.92 8.08
N GLY A 253 11.80 -8.63 6.81
CA GLY A 253 12.68 -9.35 5.89
C GLY A 253 13.30 -8.42 4.87
N LEU A 254 14.52 -8.74 4.47
CA LEU A 254 15.22 -8.10 3.37
C LEU A 254 15.53 -9.17 2.33
N TRP A 255 15.09 -8.93 1.11
CA TRP A 255 15.35 -9.81 -0.03
C TRP A 255 16.22 -9.11 -1.06
N SER A 256 17.13 -9.86 -1.65
CA SER A 256 18.11 -9.40 -2.64
C SER A 256 18.26 -10.41 -3.78
#